data_c524306a78ad43eefa94d4301f9b533d
#
_entry.id   c524306a78ad43eefa94d4301f9b533d
#
_cell.length_a   1.000
_cell.length_b   1.000
_cell.length_c   1.000
_cell.angle_alpha   90.00
_cell.angle_beta   90.00
_cell.angle_gamma   90.00
#
_symmetry.space_group_name_H-M   'P 1'
#
loop_
_entity.id
_entity.type
_entity.pdbx_description
1 polymer ?
#
loop_
_entity_poly.entity_id
_entity_poly.type
_entity_poly.pdbx_seq_one_letter_code
_entity_poly.pdbx_strand_id
1 'polypeptide(L)'
;MHFSFLVHDEPGSAALRDVHRTAHLSYLKNFDDQTLFAGPFTDDDETEDLGSFRILDLPDHAAAVKHIEDEPYVTGGIQKRWSIHRWKGSVPHSWRDCPRTEGNIQALFYGLDHPGGMAKRIKNRDAHEAYLEEHGNMVMTRGPLLNDEGTESVGSIWLLD
;
A
#
# COMPACT_ATOMS: atom_id res chain seq x y z
N MET A 1 -10.22 6.65 8.72
CA MET A 1 -9.81 5.20 8.75
C MET A 1 -8.77 4.97 7.68
N HIS A 2 -7.72 4.16 7.97
CA HIS A 2 -6.70 3.91 6.97
C HIS A 2 -7.12 2.80 6.02
N PHE A 3 -6.89 3.03 4.73
CA PHE A 3 -7.09 2.07 3.64
C PHE A 3 -5.82 1.92 2.85
N SER A 4 -5.46 0.69 2.54
CA SER A 4 -4.37 0.36 1.61
C SER A 4 -4.92 0.05 0.23
N PHE A 5 -4.21 0.52 -0.76
CA PHE A 5 -4.49 0.28 -2.18
C PHE A 5 -3.27 -0.37 -2.82
N LEU A 6 -3.43 -1.54 -3.37
CA LEU A 6 -2.47 -2.16 -4.26
C LEU A 6 -3.09 -2.19 -5.65
N VAL A 7 -2.49 -1.48 -6.58
CA VAL A 7 -3.07 -1.21 -7.90
C VAL A 7 -2.08 -1.63 -8.98
N HIS A 8 -2.50 -2.46 -9.91
CA HIS A 8 -1.65 -2.99 -10.97
C HIS A 8 -1.91 -2.31 -12.31
N ASP A 9 -0.84 -1.99 -12.99
CA ASP A 9 -0.88 -1.48 -14.36
C ASP A 9 -1.18 -2.62 -15.35
N GLU A 10 -1.85 -2.30 -16.43
CA GLU A 10 -2.00 -3.21 -17.55
C GLU A 10 -0.67 -3.32 -18.32
N PRO A 11 -0.27 -4.53 -18.73
CA PRO A 11 0.95 -4.71 -19.51
C PRO A 11 0.96 -3.81 -20.76
N GLY A 12 2.08 -3.12 -20.98
CA GLY A 12 2.26 -2.22 -22.12
C GLY A 12 1.58 -0.86 -21.99
N SER A 13 1.14 -0.48 -20.79
CA SER A 13 0.46 0.81 -20.55
C SER A 13 1.40 2.00 -20.30
N ALA A 14 2.72 1.82 -20.38
CA ALA A 14 3.70 2.88 -20.07
C ALA A 14 3.45 4.19 -20.86
N ALA A 15 3.19 4.11 -22.16
CA ALA A 15 2.88 5.30 -22.96
C ALA A 15 1.57 6.00 -22.53
N LEU A 16 0.58 5.25 -22.03
CA LEU A 16 -0.66 5.82 -21.49
C LEU A 16 -0.40 6.50 -20.13
N ARG A 17 0.51 5.97 -19.31
CA ARG A 17 0.94 6.66 -18.07
C ARG A 17 1.45 8.06 -18.36
N ASP A 18 2.30 8.23 -19.39
CA ASP A 18 2.82 9.54 -19.77
C ASP A 18 1.71 10.51 -20.17
N VAL A 19 0.74 10.05 -20.95
CA VAL A 19 -0.42 10.85 -21.37
C VAL A 19 -1.26 11.32 -20.18
N HIS A 20 -1.49 10.46 -19.21
CA HIS A 20 -2.37 10.72 -18.05
C HIS A 20 -1.62 11.26 -16.82
N ARG A 21 -0.27 11.30 -16.83
CA ARG A 21 0.57 11.64 -15.66
C ARG A 21 0.20 12.97 -15.00
N THR A 22 -0.01 14.00 -15.79
CA THR A 22 -0.34 15.33 -15.23
C THR A 22 -1.69 15.32 -14.50
N ALA A 23 -2.70 14.67 -15.08
CA ALA A 23 -4.00 14.53 -14.45
C ALA A 23 -3.92 13.69 -13.18
N HIS A 24 -3.18 12.57 -13.23
CA HIS A 24 -2.91 11.70 -12.09
C HIS A 24 -2.28 12.46 -10.91
N LEU A 25 -1.17 13.17 -11.15
CA LEU A 25 -0.49 13.91 -10.09
C LEU A 25 -1.36 15.04 -9.52
N SER A 26 -2.14 15.74 -10.38
CA SER A 26 -3.09 16.76 -9.93
C SER A 26 -4.20 16.16 -9.08
N TYR A 27 -4.67 14.97 -9.43
CA TYR A 27 -5.68 14.25 -8.65
C TYR A 27 -5.14 13.83 -7.28
N LEU A 28 -3.97 13.20 -7.24
CA LEU A 28 -3.35 12.75 -5.98
C LEU A 28 -3.08 13.91 -5.02
N LYS A 29 -2.71 15.07 -5.54
CA LYS A 29 -2.44 16.26 -4.72
C LYS A 29 -3.65 16.68 -3.87
N ASN A 30 -4.88 16.38 -4.28
CA ASN A 30 -6.06 16.65 -3.46
C ASN A 30 -6.13 15.79 -2.18
N PHE A 31 -5.29 14.75 -2.09
CA PHE A 31 -5.23 13.82 -0.97
C PHE A 31 -3.90 13.87 -0.21
N ASP A 32 -3.07 14.90 -0.42
CA ASP A 32 -1.75 15.00 0.22
C ASP A 32 -1.82 14.90 1.74
N ASP A 33 -2.81 15.54 2.36
CA ASP A 33 -3.00 15.54 3.82
C ASP A 33 -3.48 14.21 4.36
N GLN A 34 -4.19 13.42 3.53
CA GLN A 34 -4.69 12.10 3.86
C GLN A 34 -3.68 10.98 3.54
N THR A 35 -2.64 11.28 2.77
CA THR A 35 -1.67 10.27 2.32
C THR A 35 -0.65 9.96 3.41
N LEU A 36 -0.65 8.70 3.87
CA LEU A 36 0.38 8.19 4.77
C LEU A 36 1.59 7.67 3.98
N PHE A 37 1.35 6.90 2.93
CA PHE A 37 2.37 6.39 2.01
C PHE A 37 1.80 6.35 0.59
N ALA A 38 2.64 6.64 -0.40
CA ALA A 38 2.30 6.47 -1.81
C ALA A 38 3.59 6.34 -2.64
N GLY A 39 3.57 5.46 -3.62
CA GLY A 39 4.65 5.31 -4.59
C GLY A 39 4.31 4.28 -5.65
N PRO A 40 5.03 4.31 -6.78
CA PRO A 40 5.02 3.23 -7.74
C PRO A 40 5.74 2.01 -7.16
N PHE A 41 5.43 0.83 -7.69
CA PHE A 41 6.31 -0.33 -7.60
C PHE A 41 6.71 -0.74 -9.01
N THR A 42 7.93 -1.23 -9.15
CA THR A 42 8.61 -1.47 -10.41
C THR A 42 8.95 -2.94 -10.58
N ASP A 43 9.45 -3.29 -11.76
CA ASP A 43 10.17 -4.53 -11.98
C ASP A 43 11.50 -4.56 -11.19
N ASP A 44 12.17 -5.72 -11.17
CA ASP A 44 13.42 -5.93 -10.41
C ASP A 44 14.58 -5.05 -10.91
N ASP A 45 14.56 -4.63 -12.17
CA ASP A 45 15.58 -3.77 -12.80
C ASP A 45 15.23 -2.27 -12.65
N GLU A 46 14.13 -1.91 -12.01
CA GLU A 46 13.60 -0.54 -11.83
C GLU A 46 13.40 0.22 -13.17
N THR A 47 13.10 -0.53 -14.22
CA THR A 47 12.95 0.03 -15.58
C THR A 47 11.51 0.28 -15.97
N GLU A 48 10.56 -0.44 -15.40
CA GLU A 48 9.13 -0.34 -15.72
C GLU A 48 8.28 -0.23 -14.46
N ASP A 49 7.37 0.74 -14.44
CA ASP A 49 6.32 0.81 -13.41
C ASP A 49 5.30 -0.32 -13.66
N LEU A 50 5.07 -1.14 -12.65
CA LEU A 50 4.11 -2.25 -12.66
C LEU A 50 2.79 -1.90 -11.96
N GLY A 51 2.76 -0.76 -11.29
CA GLY A 51 1.60 -0.32 -10.54
C GLY A 51 1.92 0.72 -9.48
N SER A 52 1.02 0.85 -8.51
CA SER A 52 1.19 1.76 -7.38
C SER A 52 0.65 1.16 -6.09
N PHE A 53 1.28 1.56 -4.99
CA PHE A 53 0.84 1.27 -3.64
C PHE A 53 0.55 2.58 -2.91
N ARG A 54 -0.54 2.62 -2.13
CA ARG A 54 -0.92 3.79 -1.32
C ARG A 54 -1.55 3.36 0.00
N ILE A 55 -1.35 4.17 1.02
CA ILE A 55 -2.12 4.13 2.27
C ILE A 55 -2.67 5.53 2.50
N LEU A 56 -4.00 5.64 2.61
CA LEU A 56 -4.69 6.90 2.85
C LEU A 56 -5.59 6.84 4.09
N ASP A 57 -5.73 7.97 4.75
CA ASP A 57 -6.77 8.18 5.78
C ASP A 57 -8.05 8.70 5.11
N LEU A 58 -9.05 7.85 5.01
CA LEU A 58 -10.34 8.17 4.39
C LEU A 58 -11.48 7.88 5.37
N PRO A 59 -12.63 8.54 5.22
CA PRO A 59 -13.73 8.42 6.19
C PRO A 59 -14.33 7.01 6.27
N ASP A 60 -14.48 6.34 5.12
CA ASP A 60 -15.12 5.03 5.02
C ASP A 60 -14.69 4.29 3.73
N HIS A 61 -15.18 3.05 3.58
CA HIS A 61 -14.88 2.21 2.42
C HIS A 61 -15.47 2.77 1.12
N ALA A 62 -16.63 3.45 1.17
CA ALA A 62 -17.22 4.07 -0.02
C ALA A 62 -16.33 5.19 -0.56
N ALA A 63 -15.72 5.99 0.33
CA ALA A 63 -14.74 6.99 -0.06
C ALA A 63 -13.47 6.36 -0.64
N ALA A 64 -13.04 5.19 -0.13
CA ALA A 64 -11.90 4.46 -0.67
C ALA A 64 -12.18 3.92 -2.08
N VAL A 65 -13.35 3.34 -2.30
CA VAL A 65 -13.78 2.89 -3.64
C VAL A 65 -13.86 4.07 -4.60
N LYS A 66 -14.51 5.17 -4.20
CA LYS A 66 -14.59 6.37 -5.03
C LYS A 66 -13.21 6.94 -5.36
N HIS A 67 -12.28 6.95 -4.41
CA HIS A 67 -10.92 7.42 -4.65
C HIS A 67 -10.22 6.65 -5.78
N ILE A 68 -10.39 5.33 -5.84
CA ILE A 68 -9.75 4.55 -6.91
C ILE A 68 -10.51 4.65 -8.25
N GLU A 69 -11.83 4.69 -8.23
CA GLU A 69 -12.65 4.78 -9.43
C GLU A 69 -12.53 6.12 -10.18
N ASP A 70 -12.31 7.22 -9.44
CA ASP A 70 -12.13 8.56 -10.02
C ASP A 70 -10.68 8.83 -10.46
N GLU A 71 -9.76 7.94 -10.17
CA GLU A 71 -8.32 8.11 -10.39
C GLU A 71 -8.00 8.09 -11.90
N PRO A 72 -7.25 9.09 -12.41
CA PRO A 72 -6.99 9.22 -13.85
C PRO A 72 -6.28 8.05 -14.51
N TYR A 73 -5.44 7.29 -13.81
CA TYR A 73 -4.86 6.07 -14.37
C TYR A 73 -5.87 4.93 -14.47
N VAL A 74 -6.88 4.91 -13.59
CA VAL A 74 -8.00 3.95 -13.67
C VAL A 74 -8.95 4.33 -14.80
N THR A 75 -9.42 5.58 -14.82
CA THR A 75 -10.33 6.08 -15.86
C THR A 75 -9.69 6.11 -17.25
N GLY A 76 -8.36 6.30 -17.32
CA GLY A 76 -7.55 6.24 -18.54
C GLY A 76 -7.21 4.83 -19.01
N GLY A 77 -7.61 3.78 -18.25
CA GLY A 77 -7.41 2.38 -18.64
C GLY A 77 -6.00 1.82 -18.41
N ILE A 78 -5.13 2.55 -17.68
CA ILE A 78 -3.80 2.09 -17.29
C ILE A 78 -3.92 1.05 -16.17
N GLN A 79 -4.75 1.34 -15.17
CA GLN A 79 -4.94 0.52 -13.97
C GLN A 79 -6.33 -0.11 -13.98
N LYS A 80 -6.41 -1.45 -14.04
CA LYS A 80 -7.69 -2.18 -14.12
C LYS A 80 -7.87 -3.20 -13.01
N ARG A 81 -6.82 -3.49 -12.26
CA ARG A 81 -6.86 -4.45 -11.15
C ARG A 81 -6.36 -3.78 -9.88
N TRP A 82 -7.16 -3.81 -8.85
CA TRP A 82 -6.78 -3.27 -7.55
C TRP A 82 -7.36 -4.08 -6.40
N SER A 83 -6.71 -3.95 -5.26
CA SER A 83 -7.20 -4.43 -3.97
C SER A 83 -7.28 -3.27 -3.00
N ILE A 84 -8.39 -3.17 -2.29
CA ILE A 84 -8.61 -2.21 -1.22
C ILE A 84 -8.82 -3.01 0.06
N HIS A 85 -8.05 -2.70 1.11
CA HIS A 85 -8.26 -3.29 2.42
C HIS A 85 -8.18 -2.20 3.49
N ARG A 86 -8.98 -2.33 4.54
CA ARG A 86 -8.72 -1.58 5.75
C ARG A 86 -7.35 -1.97 6.28
N TRP A 87 -6.64 -1.00 6.82
CA TRP A 87 -5.29 -1.22 7.33
C TRP A 87 -5.13 -0.58 8.71
N LYS A 88 -4.33 -1.21 9.57
CA LYS A 88 -4.00 -0.68 10.88
C LYS A 88 -2.48 -0.64 11.04
N GLY A 89 -1.92 0.57 11.03
CA GLY A 89 -0.49 0.77 11.28
C GLY A 89 -0.07 0.27 12.67
N SER A 90 1.04 -0.46 12.73
CA SER A 90 1.67 -0.90 13.98
C SER A 90 2.83 0.01 14.39
N VAL A 91 3.24 0.93 13.50
CA VAL A 91 4.24 1.98 13.78
C VAL A 91 3.66 3.34 13.37
N PRO A 92 4.00 4.43 14.07
CA PRO A 92 3.37 5.74 13.88
C PRO A 92 4.02 6.57 12.76
N HIS A 93 4.60 5.93 11.75
CA HIS A 93 5.31 6.64 10.67
C HIS A 93 4.40 6.92 9.48
N SER A 94 4.73 8.01 8.78
CA SER A 94 4.26 8.34 7.44
C SER A 94 5.46 8.52 6.51
N TRP A 95 5.21 8.77 5.24
CA TRP A 95 6.28 9.05 4.28
C TRP A 95 7.12 10.30 4.65
N ARG A 96 6.59 11.16 5.54
CA ARG A 96 7.24 12.41 5.96
C ARG A 96 8.30 12.20 7.04
N ASP A 97 8.19 11.14 7.83
CA ASP A 97 8.98 10.92 9.05
C ASP A 97 9.48 9.48 9.24
N CYS A 98 9.21 8.59 8.27
CA CYS A 98 9.71 7.22 8.34
C CYS A 98 11.24 7.16 8.18
N PRO A 99 11.91 6.15 8.76
CA PRO A 99 13.32 5.88 8.51
C PRO A 99 13.56 5.69 7.01
N ARG A 100 14.60 6.34 6.48
CA ARG A 100 15.08 6.16 5.10
C ARG A 100 16.57 6.40 5.03
N THR A 101 17.23 5.57 4.25
CA THR A 101 18.63 5.70 3.92
C THR A 101 18.76 6.11 2.46
N GLU A 102 19.50 7.16 2.18
CA GLU A 102 19.71 7.64 0.82
C GLU A 102 20.38 6.54 -0.03
N GLY A 103 19.79 6.22 -1.17
CA GLY A 103 20.28 5.21 -2.09
C GLY A 103 19.80 3.78 -1.81
N ASN A 104 19.05 3.54 -0.74
CA ASN A 104 18.40 2.25 -0.54
C ASN A 104 17.19 2.08 -1.46
N ILE A 105 16.96 0.84 -1.87
CA ILE A 105 15.75 0.42 -2.57
C ILE A 105 14.72 0.04 -1.51
N GLN A 106 13.54 0.65 -1.56
CA GLN A 106 12.45 0.28 -0.67
C GLN A 106 11.77 -1.00 -1.15
N ALA A 107 11.49 -1.90 -0.24
CA ALA A 107 10.81 -3.15 -0.51
C ALA A 107 9.40 -3.18 0.09
N LEU A 108 8.39 -3.47 -0.74
CA LEU A 108 7.01 -3.66 -0.31
C LEU A 108 6.69 -5.16 -0.24
N PHE A 109 6.32 -5.62 0.94
CA PHE A 109 5.70 -6.93 1.13
C PHE A 109 4.21 -6.76 1.38
N TYR A 110 3.41 -7.35 0.49
CA TYR A 110 1.96 -7.36 0.57
C TYR A 110 1.48 -8.80 0.56
N GLY A 111 1.10 -9.31 1.72
CA GLY A 111 0.72 -10.71 1.88
C GLY A 111 -0.73 -10.85 2.32
N LEU A 112 -1.46 -11.74 1.66
CA LEU A 112 -2.80 -12.15 2.09
C LEU A 112 -2.73 -13.51 2.82
N ASP A 113 -3.53 -13.65 3.84
CA ASP A 113 -3.63 -14.89 4.60
C ASP A 113 -4.39 -15.97 3.81
N HIS A 114 -3.97 -17.20 3.98
CA HIS A 114 -4.81 -18.33 3.59
C HIS A 114 -6.06 -18.41 4.47
N PRO A 115 -7.15 -19.00 3.99
CA PRO A 115 -8.32 -19.28 4.82
C PRO A 115 -7.93 -19.96 6.14
N GLY A 116 -8.42 -19.44 7.26
CA GLY A 116 -8.04 -19.92 8.60
C GLY A 116 -6.69 -19.43 9.12
N GLY A 117 -6.05 -18.47 8.46
CA GLY A 117 -4.75 -17.89 8.83
C GLY A 117 -4.72 -17.29 10.24
N MET A 118 -5.85 -16.79 10.76
CA MET A 118 -5.93 -16.17 12.08
C MET A 118 -5.46 -17.10 13.22
N ALA A 119 -5.80 -18.38 13.16
CA ALA A 119 -5.34 -19.35 14.16
C ALA A 119 -3.80 -19.50 14.16
N LYS A 120 -3.18 -19.45 12.98
CA LYS A 120 -1.72 -19.47 12.85
C LYS A 120 -1.10 -18.16 13.36
N ARG A 121 -1.72 -17.02 13.10
CA ARG A 121 -1.28 -15.72 13.62
C ARG A 121 -1.26 -15.72 15.15
N ILE A 122 -2.33 -16.17 15.78
CA ILE A 122 -2.43 -16.26 17.24
C ILE A 122 -1.33 -17.17 17.80
N LYS A 123 -1.15 -18.36 17.21
CA LYS A 123 -0.14 -19.34 17.66
C LYS A 123 1.29 -18.81 17.57
N ASN A 124 1.60 -17.99 16.57
CA ASN A 124 2.97 -17.52 16.32
C ASN A 124 3.19 -16.06 16.74
N ARG A 125 2.27 -15.46 17.46
CA ARG A 125 2.32 -14.03 17.83
C ARG A 125 3.62 -13.66 18.53
N ASP A 126 3.98 -14.35 19.60
CA ASP A 126 5.15 -14.00 20.42
C ASP A 126 6.45 -14.09 19.62
N ALA A 127 6.59 -15.13 18.80
CA ALA A 127 7.77 -15.28 17.93
C ALA A 127 7.82 -14.19 16.85
N HIS A 128 6.65 -13.79 16.33
CA HIS A 128 6.54 -12.71 15.37
C HIS A 128 6.91 -11.35 15.99
N GLU A 129 6.42 -11.05 17.18
CA GLU A 129 6.73 -9.81 17.90
C GLU A 129 8.22 -9.72 18.24
N ALA A 130 8.82 -10.81 18.72
CA ALA A 130 10.27 -10.87 19.00
C ALA A 130 11.10 -10.61 17.72
N TYR A 131 10.73 -11.22 16.58
CA TYR A 131 11.38 -10.96 15.30
C TYR A 131 11.26 -9.49 14.88
N LEU A 132 10.12 -8.88 15.10
CA LEU A 132 9.89 -7.47 14.77
C LEU A 132 10.71 -6.50 15.64
N GLU A 133 10.93 -6.83 16.91
CA GLU A 133 11.77 -6.03 17.79
C GLU A 133 13.24 -6.07 17.34
N GLU A 134 13.73 -7.24 16.90
CA GLU A 134 15.09 -7.40 16.42
C GLU A 134 15.35 -6.66 15.10
N HIS A 135 14.37 -6.56 14.21
CA HIS A 135 14.51 -6.03 12.84
C HIS A 135 13.77 -4.70 12.61
N GLY A 136 13.34 -4.03 13.67
CA GLY A 136 12.48 -2.85 13.59
C GLY A 136 13.09 -1.59 12.95
N ASN A 137 14.41 -1.51 12.88
CA ASN A 137 15.15 -0.34 12.39
C ASN A 137 15.05 -0.11 10.87
N MET A 138 14.67 -1.12 10.11
CA MET A 138 14.46 -1.04 8.65
C MET A 138 12.99 -0.80 8.26
N VAL A 139 12.10 -0.72 9.22
CA VAL A 139 10.65 -0.66 8.96
C VAL A 139 10.20 0.78 8.77
N MET A 140 9.86 1.16 7.55
CA MET A 140 9.20 2.44 7.25
C MET A 140 7.77 2.43 7.76
N THR A 141 7.03 1.37 7.44
CA THR A 141 5.70 1.10 8.02
C THR A 141 5.35 -0.38 7.94
N ARG A 142 4.44 -0.82 8.80
CA ARG A 142 3.91 -2.18 8.80
C ARG A 142 2.56 -2.23 9.50
N GLY A 143 1.79 -3.27 9.21
CA GLY A 143 0.56 -3.53 9.93
C GLY A 143 -0.35 -4.54 9.23
N PRO A 144 -1.36 -5.06 9.95
CA PRO A 144 -2.34 -5.96 9.38
C PRO A 144 -3.25 -5.27 8.36
N LEU A 145 -3.54 -6.01 7.30
CA LEU A 145 -4.72 -5.81 6.47
C LEU A 145 -5.93 -6.38 7.20
N LEU A 146 -7.03 -5.68 7.17
CA LEU A 146 -8.25 -6.08 7.85
C LEU A 146 -9.37 -6.32 6.83
N ASN A 147 -10.36 -7.14 7.24
CA ASN A 147 -11.62 -7.26 6.52
C ASN A 147 -12.39 -5.92 6.49
N ASP A 148 -13.47 -5.84 5.74
CA ASP A 148 -14.24 -4.60 5.56
C ASP A 148 -14.83 -4.08 6.88
N GLU A 149 -15.21 -4.96 7.80
CA GLU A 149 -15.67 -4.62 9.14
C GLU A 149 -14.54 -4.12 10.06
N GLY A 150 -13.27 -4.43 9.73
CA GLY A 150 -12.09 -4.08 10.51
C GLY A 150 -11.91 -4.92 11.78
N THR A 151 -12.53 -6.09 11.83
CA THR A 151 -12.56 -6.98 12.99
C THR A 151 -11.53 -8.10 12.93
N GLU A 152 -11.11 -8.51 11.73
CA GLU A 152 -10.18 -9.62 11.54
C GLU A 152 -9.03 -9.25 10.61
N SER A 153 -7.84 -9.77 10.92
CA SER A 153 -6.70 -9.71 10.00
C SER A 153 -6.88 -10.68 8.85
N VAL A 154 -6.69 -10.17 7.63
CA VAL A 154 -6.73 -10.94 6.37
C VAL A 154 -5.40 -10.93 5.62
N GLY A 155 -4.40 -10.24 6.17
CA GLY A 155 -3.09 -10.11 5.56
C GLY A 155 -2.18 -9.16 6.32
N SER A 156 -1.06 -8.81 5.73
CA SER A 156 -0.11 -7.83 6.28
C SER A 156 0.58 -7.05 5.19
N ILE A 157 0.95 -5.83 5.52
CA ILE A 157 1.85 -4.99 4.73
C ILE A 157 3.11 -4.71 5.53
N TRP A 158 4.24 -4.72 4.84
CA TRP A 158 5.52 -4.25 5.35
C TRP A 158 6.17 -3.43 4.23
N LEU A 159 6.56 -2.22 4.57
CA LEU A 159 7.39 -1.35 3.73
C LEU A 159 8.71 -1.16 4.45
N LEU A 160 9.77 -1.58 3.82
CA LEU A 160 11.14 -1.59 4.36
C LEU A 160 12.02 -0.64 3.56
N ASP A 161 13.02 -0.10 4.27
CA ASP A 161 14.10 0.70 3.70
C ASP A 161 15.32 -0.16 3.37
#